data_1e11cf2c35f29207c8c4f1cdf751b027
#
_entry.id   1e11cf2c35f29207c8c4f1cdf751b027
#
_cell.length_a   1.000
_cell.length_b   1.000
_cell.length_c   1.000
_cell.angle_alpha   90.00
_cell.angle_beta   90.00
_cell.angle_gamma   90.00
#
_symmetry.space_group_name_H-M   'P 1'
#
loop_
_entity.id
_entity.type
_entity.pdbx_description
1 polymer ?
#
loop_
_entity_poly.entity_id
_entity_poly.type
_entity_poly.pdbx_seq_one_letter_code
_entity_poly.pdbx_strand_id
1 'polypeptide(L)'
;MFLDWSGSMADNLPQTLKQLFNLVWFCNRVKIPFEVYAFTDCWNGSRFYGNQEKVTPIQDFKSGDLNVGDVKLLNFLSNKMNKKDQDEMMDYLWKMAARWIGFRDWRNDGYPMNPPKKLTLGGTPFNHAIVAAM
;
A
#
# COMPACT_ATOMS: atom_id res chain seq x y z
N MET A 1 6.96 -10.04 3.37
CA MET A 1 6.01 -10.13 2.24
C MET A 1 5.83 -8.74 1.67
N PHE A 2 5.78 -8.61 0.33
CA PHE A 2 5.58 -7.33 -0.33
C PHE A 2 4.28 -7.34 -1.12
N LEU A 3 3.49 -6.29 -0.95
CA LEU A 3 2.20 -6.07 -1.62
C LEU A 3 2.34 -4.87 -2.55
N ASP A 4 2.02 -5.06 -3.82
CA ASP A 4 1.92 -3.95 -4.76
C ASP A 4 0.66 -3.13 -4.45
N TRP A 5 0.86 -1.86 -4.06
CA TRP A 5 -0.20 -0.93 -3.68
C TRP A 5 -0.35 0.15 -4.74
N SER A 6 -0.60 -0.29 -5.99
CA SER A 6 -0.71 0.59 -7.15
C SER A 6 -2.13 0.63 -7.73
N GLY A 7 -2.41 1.68 -8.50
CA GLY A 7 -3.71 1.86 -9.13
C GLY A 7 -4.08 0.75 -10.12
N SER A 8 -3.09 0.12 -10.77
CA SER A 8 -3.30 -1.01 -11.68
C SER A 8 -3.78 -2.28 -10.95
N MET A 9 -3.53 -2.38 -9.64
CA MET A 9 -3.97 -3.51 -8.82
C MET A 9 -5.41 -3.39 -8.33
N ALA A 10 -6.09 -2.26 -8.53
CA ALA A 10 -7.41 -2.00 -7.97
C ALA A 10 -8.41 -3.15 -8.17
N ASP A 11 -8.50 -3.69 -9.37
CA ASP A 11 -9.43 -4.79 -9.71
C ASP A 11 -9.01 -6.13 -9.09
N ASN A 12 -7.70 -6.35 -8.88
CA ASN A 12 -7.15 -7.59 -8.37
C ASN A 12 -6.91 -7.57 -6.85
N LEU A 13 -6.97 -6.38 -6.24
CA LEU A 13 -6.62 -6.17 -4.85
C LEU A 13 -7.40 -7.06 -3.87
N PRO A 14 -8.72 -7.30 -4.01
CA PRO A 14 -9.45 -8.18 -3.10
C PRO A 14 -8.97 -9.63 -3.16
N GLN A 15 -8.66 -10.13 -4.35
CA GLN A 15 -8.17 -11.50 -4.49
C GLN A 15 -6.76 -11.62 -3.89
N THR A 16 -5.92 -10.61 -4.12
CA THR A 16 -4.58 -10.54 -3.54
C THR A 16 -4.65 -10.46 -2.01
N LEU A 17 -5.55 -9.65 -1.45
CA LEU A 17 -5.74 -9.57 0.00
C LEU A 17 -6.25 -10.89 0.60
N LYS A 18 -7.16 -11.60 -0.07
CA LYS A 18 -7.59 -12.94 0.39
C LYS A 18 -6.41 -13.91 0.52
N GLN A 19 -5.54 -13.93 -0.49
CA GLN A 19 -4.33 -14.77 -0.46
C GLN A 19 -3.38 -14.32 0.65
N LEU A 20 -3.18 -13.01 0.80
CA LEU A 20 -2.35 -12.44 1.85
C LEU A 20 -2.88 -12.83 3.25
N PHE A 21 -4.18 -12.70 3.50
CA PHE A 21 -4.77 -13.03 4.80
C PHE A 21 -4.63 -14.52 5.12
N ASN A 22 -4.84 -15.39 4.13
CA ASN A 22 -4.61 -16.83 4.31
C ASN A 22 -3.15 -17.11 4.70
N LEU A 23 -2.20 -16.43 4.06
CA LEU A 23 -0.78 -16.59 4.36
C LEU A 23 -0.44 -16.06 5.76
N VAL A 24 -1.00 -14.91 6.15
CA VAL A 24 -0.84 -14.35 7.50
C VAL A 24 -1.39 -15.29 8.57
N TRP A 25 -2.59 -15.85 8.36
CA TRP A 25 -3.17 -16.83 9.30
C TRP A 25 -2.33 -18.10 9.37
N PHE A 26 -1.82 -18.58 8.24
CA PHE A 26 -0.91 -19.71 8.21
C PHE A 26 0.37 -19.41 9.02
N CYS A 27 1.04 -18.27 8.76
CA CYS A 27 2.25 -17.89 9.48
C CYS A 27 2.00 -17.78 10.99
N ASN A 28 0.88 -17.18 11.39
CA ASN A 28 0.48 -17.09 12.79
C ASN A 28 0.29 -18.50 13.42
N ARG A 29 -0.35 -19.40 12.70
CA ARG A 29 -0.61 -20.77 13.20
C ARG A 29 0.65 -21.59 13.38
N VAL A 30 1.60 -21.48 12.44
CA VAL A 30 2.88 -22.23 12.49
C VAL A 30 3.98 -21.44 13.20
N LYS A 31 3.67 -20.23 13.73
CA LYS A 31 4.60 -19.35 14.45
C LYS A 31 5.82 -18.91 13.59
N ILE A 32 5.63 -18.76 12.30
CA ILE A 32 6.65 -18.18 11.41
C ILE A 32 6.59 -16.65 11.55
N PRO A 33 7.69 -15.97 11.88
CA PRO A 33 7.72 -14.52 11.91
C PRO A 33 7.49 -13.94 10.51
N PHE A 34 6.70 -12.87 10.43
CA PHE A 34 6.39 -12.21 9.17
C PHE A 34 6.20 -10.70 9.36
N GLU A 35 6.43 -10.00 8.29
CA GLU A 35 6.03 -8.60 8.12
C GLU A 35 5.48 -8.42 6.71
N VAL A 36 4.44 -7.60 6.57
CA VAL A 36 3.79 -7.28 5.31
C VAL A 36 4.00 -5.80 5.02
N TYR A 37 4.72 -5.51 3.97
CA TYR A 37 4.93 -4.16 3.47
C TYR A 37 4.19 -3.98 2.16
N ALA A 38 3.41 -2.92 2.05
CA ALA A 38 2.94 -2.44 0.78
C ALA A 38 3.93 -1.42 0.22
N PHE A 39 4.21 -1.49 -1.06
CA PHE A 39 5.01 -0.49 -1.76
C PHE A 39 4.16 0.28 -2.76
N THR A 40 4.38 1.58 -2.81
CA THR A 40 3.73 2.50 -3.74
C THR A 40 4.65 3.68 -3.98
N ASP A 41 4.41 4.44 -5.05
CA ASP A 41 5.05 5.75 -5.15
C ASP A 41 4.31 6.78 -4.31
N CYS A 42 5.04 7.83 -3.95
CA CYS A 42 4.42 8.98 -3.31
C CYS A 42 3.69 9.80 -4.37
N TRP A 43 2.43 9.46 -4.61
CA TRP A 43 1.56 10.47 -5.18
C TRP A 43 1.40 11.59 -4.15
N ASN A 44 2.30 12.55 -4.17
CA ASN A 44 2.00 13.84 -3.60
C ASN A 44 0.82 14.39 -4.41
N GLY A 45 -0.36 14.44 -3.80
CA GLY A 45 -1.59 14.95 -4.43
C GLY A 45 -1.49 16.37 -5.02
N SER A 46 -0.33 17.00 -4.89
CA SER A 46 0.02 18.30 -5.46
C SER A 46 0.08 18.32 -6.99
N ARG A 47 0.25 17.21 -7.68
CA ARG A 47 0.23 17.21 -9.15
C ARG A 47 -1.16 17.45 -9.75
N PHE A 48 -2.25 17.11 -9.02
CA PHE A 48 -3.61 17.27 -9.54
C PHE A 48 -4.39 18.48 -8.97
N TYR A 49 -3.99 19.03 -7.83
CA TYR A 49 -4.73 20.11 -7.16
C TYR A 49 -3.97 21.43 -7.04
N GLY A 50 -2.96 21.68 -7.85
CA GLY A 50 -2.38 23.01 -8.00
C GLY A 50 -1.69 23.63 -6.78
N ASN A 51 -1.69 23.00 -5.63
CA ASN A 51 -0.94 23.44 -4.47
C ASN A 51 0.45 22.80 -4.49
N GLN A 52 1.40 23.53 -5.03
CA GLN A 52 2.83 23.19 -4.97
C GLN A 52 3.31 23.27 -3.51
N GLU A 53 3.02 22.25 -2.70
CA GLU A 53 3.91 22.00 -1.57
C GLU A 53 5.27 21.62 -2.17
N LYS A 54 6.29 22.34 -1.75
CA LYS A 54 7.67 22.21 -2.24
C LYS A 54 8.04 20.74 -2.35
N VAL A 55 8.11 20.25 -3.58
CA VAL A 55 8.86 19.06 -3.89
C VAL A 55 10.24 19.25 -3.25
N THR A 56 10.65 18.39 -2.36
CA THR A 56 12.04 18.35 -1.87
C THR A 56 12.95 18.56 -3.07
N PRO A 57 13.93 19.46 -2.99
CA PRO A 57 14.78 19.75 -4.13
C PRO A 57 15.34 18.43 -4.64
N ILE A 58 15.29 18.25 -5.96
CA ILE A 58 15.96 17.15 -6.64
C ILE A 58 17.41 17.24 -6.17
N GLN A 59 17.82 16.31 -5.32
CA GLN A 59 19.23 16.19 -4.97
C GLN A 59 19.98 15.99 -6.28
N ASP A 60 21.08 16.70 -6.47
CA ASP A 60 21.95 16.50 -7.62
C ASP A 60 22.53 15.08 -7.56
N PHE A 61 21.87 14.15 -8.24
CA PHE A 61 22.33 12.77 -8.35
C PHE A 61 23.53 12.73 -9.31
N LYS A 62 24.59 12.08 -8.86
CA LYS A 62 25.72 11.76 -9.72
C LYS A 62 25.42 10.52 -10.56
N SER A 63 26.06 10.41 -11.72
CA SER A 63 25.96 9.19 -12.53
C SER A 63 26.39 7.97 -11.70
N GLY A 64 25.49 7.00 -11.52
CA GLY A 64 25.70 5.83 -10.68
C GLY A 64 24.97 5.87 -9.33
N ASP A 65 24.42 7.00 -8.93
CA ASP A 65 23.58 7.09 -7.72
C ASP A 65 22.20 6.44 -7.96
N LEU A 66 21.74 5.68 -6.98
CA LEU A 66 20.41 5.12 -6.98
C LEU A 66 19.42 6.09 -6.34
N ASN A 67 18.52 6.61 -7.16
CA ASN A 67 17.43 7.46 -6.65
C ASN A 67 16.26 6.59 -6.17
N VAL A 68 16.08 6.48 -4.85
CA VAL A 68 14.94 5.78 -4.22
C VAL A 68 13.88 6.79 -3.71
N GLY A 69 13.91 8.03 -4.20
CA GLY A 69 13.26 9.18 -3.57
C GLY A 69 11.74 9.12 -3.42
N ASP A 70 11.03 8.39 -4.24
CA ASP A 70 9.56 8.43 -4.28
C ASP A 70 8.88 7.14 -3.80
N VAL A 71 9.62 6.18 -3.26
CA VAL A 71 9.05 4.94 -2.73
C VAL A 71 8.56 5.10 -1.32
N LYS A 72 7.34 4.66 -1.07
CA LYS A 72 6.81 4.43 0.28
C LYS A 72 6.69 2.95 0.55
N LEU A 73 7.22 2.54 1.68
CA LEU A 73 6.95 1.25 2.28
C LEU A 73 6.00 1.44 3.46
N LEU A 74 4.82 0.85 3.35
CA LEU A 74 3.79 0.90 4.38
C LEU A 74 3.73 -0.47 5.06
N ASN A 75 4.10 -0.54 6.34
CA ASN A 75 3.95 -1.78 7.10
C ASN A 75 2.48 -1.95 7.48
N PHE A 76 1.80 -2.93 6.87
CA PHE A 76 0.39 -3.19 7.12
C PHE A 76 0.17 -4.23 8.21
N LEU A 77 0.96 -5.30 8.22
CA LEU A 77 0.78 -6.40 9.15
C LEU A 77 2.15 -6.93 9.61
N SER A 78 2.22 -7.31 10.87
CA SER A 78 3.41 -7.90 11.48
C SER A 78 3.01 -8.93 12.53
N ASN A 79 3.82 -9.97 12.69
CA ASN A 79 3.65 -10.92 13.79
C ASN A 79 3.90 -10.29 15.17
N LYS A 80 4.43 -9.06 15.22
CA LYS A 80 4.63 -8.28 16.46
C LYS A 80 3.37 -7.55 16.91
N MET A 81 2.38 -7.41 16.03
CA MET A 81 1.07 -6.83 16.37
C MET A 81 0.28 -7.82 17.22
N ASN A 82 -0.51 -7.31 18.14
CA ASN A 82 -1.49 -8.14 18.84
C ASN A 82 -2.59 -8.60 17.86
N LYS A 83 -3.31 -9.65 18.24
CA LYS A 83 -4.33 -10.24 17.35
C LYS A 83 -5.43 -9.24 17.00
N LYS A 84 -5.86 -8.43 17.95
CA LYS A 84 -6.93 -7.43 17.73
C LYS A 84 -6.52 -6.43 16.65
N ASP A 85 -5.31 -5.87 16.76
CA ASP A 85 -4.80 -4.89 15.79
C ASP A 85 -4.62 -5.53 14.40
N GLN A 86 -4.18 -6.81 14.33
CA GLN A 86 -4.10 -7.53 13.06
C GLN A 86 -5.48 -7.71 12.42
N ASP A 87 -6.48 -8.13 13.20
CA ASP A 87 -7.84 -8.36 12.71
C ASP A 87 -8.48 -7.02 12.26
N GLU A 88 -8.30 -5.94 13.02
CA GLU A 88 -8.76 -4.60 12.66
C GLU A 88 -8.09 -4.09 11.37
N MET A 89 -6.78 -4.32 11.22
CA MET A 89 -6.06 -3.90 10.02
C MET A 89 -6.48 -4.72 8.79
N MET A 90 -6.70 -6.03 8.93
CA MET A 90 -7.22 -6.86 7.83
C MET A 90 -8.62 -6.43 7.40
N ASP A 91 -9.51 -6.13 8.35
CA ASP A 91 -10.85 -5.60 8.07
C ASP A 91 -10.78 -4.25 7.36
N TYR A 92 -9.89 -3.37 7.79
CA TYR A 92 -9.65 -2.07 7.17
C TYR A 92 -9.15 -2.20 5.73
N LEU A 93 -8.14 -3.04 5.50
CA LEU A 93 -7.61 -3.31 4.15
C LEU A 93 -8.68 -3.90 3.23
N TRP A 94 -9.53 -4.79 3.76
CA TRP A 94 -10.63 -5.37 3.02
C TRP A 94 -11.67 -4.32 2.60
N LYS A 95 -12.07 -3.46 3.52
CA LYS A 95 -13.01 -2.35 3.26
C LYS A 95 -12.44 -1.38 2.22
N MET A 96 -11.16 -1.07 2.29
CA MET A 96 -10.51 -0.24 1.27
C MET A 96 -10.54 -0.91 -0.11
N ALA A 97 -10.20 -2.20 -0.20
CA ALA A 97 -10.23 -2.93 -1.47
C ALA A 97 -11.64 -3.00 -2.06
N ALA A 98 -12.65 -3.25 -1.23
CA ALA A 98 -14.05 -3.24 -1.66
C ALA A 98 -14.47 -1.89 -2.24
N ARG A 99 -13.98 -0.79 -1.66
CA ARG A 99 -14.22 0.56 -2.18
C ARG A 99 -13.60 0.77 -3.57
N TRP A 100 -12.36 0.30 -3.80
CA TRP A 100 -11.70 0.49 -5.09
C TRP A 100 -12.44 -0.22 -6.23
N ILE A 101 -13.06 -1.38 -5.97
CA ILE A 101 -13.94 -2.06 -6.94
C ILE A 101 -15.23 -1.27 -7.13
N GLY A 102 -15.86 -0.83 -6.05
CA GLY A 102 -17.13 -0.08 -6.07
C GLY A 102 -17.00 1.31 -6.70
N PHE A 103 -15.78 1.83 -6.86
CA PHE A 103 -15.56 3.13 -7.51
C PHE A 103 -15.95 3.12 -8.99
N ARG A 104 -16.08 1.95 -9.61
CA ARG A 104 -16.64 1.81 -10.96
C ARG A 104 -18.16 1.87 -10.99
N ASP A 105 -18.83 1.60 -9.88
CA ASP A 105 -20.29 1.65 -9.79
C ASP A 105 -20.72 2.80 -8.88
N TRP A 106 -20.86 3.98 -9.47
CA TRP A 106 -21.25 5.24 -8.82
C TRP A 106 -22.55 5.19 -8.03
N ARG A 107 -23.24 4.05 -8.02
CA ARG A 107 -24.58 3.89 -7.45
C ARG A 107 -24.63 3.14 -6.13
N ASN A 108 -23.49 2.68 -5.62
CA ASN A 108 -23.50 1.89 -4.38
C ASN A 108 -22.97 2.70 -3.21
N ASP A 109 -23.83 3.50 -2.61
CA ASP A 109 -23.60 4.42 -1.50
C ASP A 109 -23.23 3.76 -0.15
N GLY A 110 -22.81 2.49 -0.15
CA GLY A 110 -22.73 1.68 1.08
C GLY A 110 -21.47 1.80 1.94
N TYR A 111 -20.40 2.45 1.49
CA TYR A 111 -19.15 2.48 2.27
C TYR A 111 -18.61 3.90 2.48
N PRO A 112 -18.82 4.50 3.67
CA PRO A 112 -18.50 5.89 3.95
C PRO A 112 -17.02 6.17 4.26
N MET A 113 -16.09 5.28 3.92
CA MET A 113 -14.68 5.50 4.25
C MET A 113 -13.91 6.12 3.08
N ASN A 114 -13.50 7.38 3.24
CA ASN A 114 -12.44 7.93 2.42
C ASN A 114 -11.10 7.40 2.95
N PRO A 115 -10.33 6.63 2.16
CA PRO A 115 -9.04 6.18 2.61
C PRO A 115 -8.16 7.41 2.93
N PRO A 116 -7.35 7.36 4.01
CA PRO A 116 -6.39 8.40 4.28
C PRO A 116 -5.53 8.66 3.04
N LYS A 117 -5.20 9.94 2.78
CA LYS A 117 -4.37 10.32 1.61
C LYS A 117 -3.07 9.52 1.49
N LYS A 118 -2.51 9.08 2.63
CA LYS A 118 -1.29 8.26 2.67
C LYS A 118 -1.48 6.82 2.19
N LEU A 119 -2.72 6.33 2.14
CA LEU A 119 -3.07 4.96 1.75
C LEU A 119 -3.76 4.89 0.39
N THR A 120 -3.77 5.98 -0.37
CA THR A 120 -4.25 5.95 -1.75
C THR A 120 -3.32 5.10 -2.61
N LEU A 121 -3.92 4.40 -3.59
CA LEU A 121 -3.14 3.66 -4.58
C LEU A 121 -2.34 4.64 -5.44
N GLY A 122 -1.07 4.35 -5.65
CA GLY A 122 -0.17 5.15 -6.47
C GLY A 122 0.36 4.41 -7.69
N GLY A 123 1.53 4.76 -8.15
CA GLY A 123 2.25 4.02 -9.20
C GLY A 123 2.99 2.81 -8.65
N THR A 124 3.70 2.10 -9.54
CA THR A 124 4.39 0.84 -9.22
C THR A 124 5.91 1.02 -9.27
N PRO A 125 6.56 1.51 -8.21
CA PRO A 125 8.02 1.68 -8.16
C PRO A 125 8.73 0.36 -7.86
N PHE A 126 8.51 -0.68 -8.69
CA PHE A 126 8.94 -2.05 -8.42
C PHE A 126 10.47 -2.17 -8.20
N ASN A 127 11.27 -1.57 -9.10
CA ASN A 127 12.73 -1.64 -8.97
C ASN A 127 13.23 -1.01 -7.66
N HIS A 128 12.62 0.11 -7.27
CA HIS A 128 12.97 0.80 -6.03
C HIS A 128 12.54 -0.01 -4.79
N ALA A 129 11.38 -0.69 -4.86
CA ALA A 129 10.91 -1.55 -3.79
C ALA A 129 11.84 -2.75 -3.56
N ILE A 130 12.40 -3.34 -4.62
CA ILE A 130 13.40 -4.42 -4.52
C ILE A 130 14.65 -3.91 -3.79
N VAL A 131 15.17 -2.77 -4.18
CA VAL A 131 16.37 -2.20 -3.55
C VAL A 131 16.11 -1.85 -2.08
N ALA A 132 14.95 -1.30 -1.76
CA ALA A 132 14.58 -0.99 -0.37
C ALA A 132 14.39 -2.24 0.51
N ALA A 133 14.21 -3.42 -0.11
CA ALA A 133 14.04 -4.70 0.57
C ALA A 133 15.35 -5.46 0.84
N MET A 134 16.45 -5.03 0.24
CA MET A 134 17.79 -5.61 0.42
C MET A 134 18.48 -5.07 1.66
#